data_0468823570d5df7933f893dbc0fd30d0
#
_entry.id   0468823570d5df7933f893dbc0fd30d0
#
_cell.length_a   1.000
_cell.length_b   1.000
_cell.length_c   1.000
_cell.angle_alpha   90.00
_cell.angle_beta   90.00
_cell.angle_gamma   90.00
#
_symmetry.space_group_name_H-M   'P 1'
#
loop_
_entity.id
_entity.type
_entity.pdbx_description
1 polymer ?
#
loop_
_entity_poly.entity_id
_entity_poly.type
_entity_poly.pdbx_seq_one_letter_code
_entity_poly.pdbx_strand_id
1 'polypeptide(L)'
;DLHSLRRRQRQMCIRDRLLHSRMQDEELDFYTEDCQRINRWKFFLAQEHSLGKGWDLNYGAIYTTSIDNSYQYYYDPETGEQLTSSDALSNMKSRRREQTWNIYAGFSKSFGDKLALDASLAVEHYKTPVWNQWDWYPIVNLNYMPSPGHILQLSLSSDKDYPDYWAVQDAVSYIGGGYSELHGNPLLKPAQEYELKMTYILKSKYIFSAWFNHTKDYSVQTLYQSSERLVEIYKTLNFDYQQQAGIQASIPFKVKNWLNSRLTLIGLWHREKDGDFWDIPFDRKQCYGIAQMNNTFTLSTKPDLKLTVTGFVHSKAIQGIYDLPTSGNVNIALRYGFAKNKAILNLYCNDIFETGQISPRIRFKTQNVTNHYSCFREFGVSFTYKFGGYKEKQREAVDTSRFK
;
A
#
# COMPACT_ATOMS: atom_id res chain seq x y z
N ASP A 1 -21.82 23.03 -4.94
CA ASP A 1 -22.45 22.69 -3.66
C ASP A 1 -21.49 22.94 -2.50
N LEU A 2 -22.00 23.76 -1.57
CA LEU A 2 -21.24 24.37 -0.50
C LEU A 2 -21.15 23.44 0.72
N HIS A 3 -19.94 23.26 1.26
CA HIS A 3 -19.61 22.88 2.62
C HIS A 3 -20.08 21.52 3.14
N SER A 4 -19.18 20.55 3.19
CA SER A 4 -19.35 19.46 4.13
C SER A 4 -18.35 19.52 5.28
N LEU A 5 -18.85 19.53 6.48
CA LEU A 5 -18.09 19.50 7.73
C LEU A 5 -18.06 18.04 8.20
N ARG A 6 -16.87 17.40 8.21
CA ARG A 6 -16.76 16.01 8.68
C ARG A 6 -15.92 15.94 9.93
N ARG A 7 -16.52 15.49 11.03
CA ARG A 7 -15.81 15.12 12.25
C ARG A 7 -15.63 13.61 12.30
N ARG A 8 -14.42 13.15 12.63
CA ARG A 8 -14.15 11.75 12.96
C ARG A 8 -13.45 11.66 14.31
N GLN A 9 -13.95 10.78 15.12
CA GLN A 9 -13.32 10.36 16.35
C GLN A 9 -13.09 8.87 16.26
N ARG A 10 -11.86 8.41 16.44
CA ARG A 10 -11.53 7.00 16.61
C ARG A 10 -10.83 6.85 17.95
N GLN A 11 -11.29 5.89 18.71
CA GLN A 11 -10.66 5.47 19.96
C GLN A 11 -10.37 3.98 19.81
N MET A 12 -9.11 3.62 19.96
CA MET A 12 -8.66 2.25 20.08
C MET A 12 -7.93 2.16 21.42
N CYS A 13 -8.48 1.38 22.35
CA CYS A 13 -7.83 1.09 23.62
C CYS A 13 -7.73 -0.42 23.69
N ILE A 14 -6.52 -0.92 23.83
CA ILE A 14 -6.21 -2.34 23.91
C ILE A 14 -5.59 -2.57 25.29
N ARG A 15 -6.07 -3.63 25.93
CA ARG A 15 -5.44 -4.18 27.13
C ARG A 15 -4.93 -5.55 26.74
N ASP A 16 -3.67 -5.63 26.37
CA ASP A 16 -3.02 -6.89 26.02
C ASP A 16 -2.50 -7.60 27.28
N ARG A 17 -2.72 -8.89 27.30
CA ARG A 17 -2.36 -9.74 28.43
C ARG A 17 -0.95 -10.26 28.29
N LEU A 18 -0.17 -10.17 29.39
CA LEU A 18 1.00 -10.96 29.78
C LEU A 18 1.94 -11.34 28.63
N LEU A 19 3.02 -10.59 28.52
CA LEU A 19 4.21 -11.05 27.87
C LEU A 19 5.19 -11.53 28.93
N HIS A 20 5.37 -12.83 29.04
CA HIS A 20 6.45 -13.42 29.82
C HIS A 20 7.68 -13.46 28.92
N SER A 21 8.67 -12.63 29.19
CA SER A 21 9.89 -12.52 28.38
C SER A 21 11.12 -12.74 29.21
N ARG A 22 12.00 -13.61 28.71
CA ARG A 22 13.32 -13.83 29.28
C ARG A 22 14.35 -13.09 28.45
N MET A 23 14.75 -11.92 28.90
CA MET A 23 15.82 -11.13 28.26
C MET A 23 17.09 -11.22 29.08
N GLN A 24 18.14 -11.86 28.53
CA GLN A 24 19.52 -11.88 29.11
C GLN A 24 19.57 -12.02 30.64
N ASP A 25 19.08 -13.13 31.17
CA ASP A 25 19.01 -13.46 32.61
C ASP A 25 18.00 -12.67 33.46
N GLU A 26 17.26 -11.71 32.90
CA GLU A 26 16.13 -11.07 33.57
C GLU A 26 14.80 -11.61 33.00
N GLU A 27 13.97 -12.09 33.91
CA GLU A 27 12.59 -12.48 33.60
C GLU A 27 11.71 -11.25 33.75
N LEU A 28 11.26 -10.70 32.61
CA LEU A 28 10.34 -9.56 32.59
C LEU A 28 8.92 -10.07 32.42
N ASP A 29 8.13 -9.89 33.45
CA ASP A 29 6.71 -10.19 33.43
C ASP A 29 5.91 -8.89 33.54
N PHE A 30 5.09 -8.60 32.54
CA PHE A 30 4.32 -7.37 32.50
C PHE A 30 3.06 -7.52 31.65
N TYR A 31 2.07 -6.65 31.89
CA TYR A 31 1.04 -6.39 30.92
C TYR A 31 1.10 -4.93 30.45
N THR A 32 0.67 -4.68 29.23
CA THR A 32 0.59 -3.35 28.66
C THR A 32 -0.85 -2.84 28.64
N GLU A 33 -1.01 -1.56 28.90
CA GLU A 33 -2.22 -0.83 28.61
C GLU A 33 -1.89 0.32 27.65
N ASP A 34 -2.43 0.25 26.43
CA ASP A 34 -2.28 1.29 25.45
C ASP A 34 -3.63 1.83 24.99
N CYS A 35 -3.64 3.12 24.69
CA CYS A 35 -4.80 3.78 24.14
C CYS A 35 -4.38 4.85 23.15
N GLN A 36 -5.03 4.86 22.01
CA GLN A 36 -4.89 5.91 21.01
C GLN A 36 -6.26 6.53 20.72
N ARG A 37 -6.36 7.85 20.85
CA ARG A 37 -7.56 8.61 20.52
C ARG A 37 -7.22 9.71 19.53
N ILE A 38 -7.77 9.60 18.31
CA ILE A 38 -7.54 10.54 17.23
C ILE A 38 -8.84 11.30 16.92
N ASN A 39 -8.76 12.63 16.97
CA ASN A 39 -9.81 13.51 16.51
C ASN A 39 -9.32 14.23 15.25
N ARG A 40 -10.00 14.02 14.12
CA ARG A 40 -9.67 14.61 12.83
C ARG A 40 -10.83 15.41 12.28
N TRP A 41 -10.54 16.64 11.87
CA TRP A 41 -11.47 17.55 11.20
C TRP A 41 -10.95 17.83 9.79
N LYS A 42 -11.84 17.80 8.82
CA LYS A 42 -11.53 18.13 7.43
C LYS A 42 -12.57 19.13 6.93
N PHE A 43 -12.11 20.27 6.46
CA PHE A 43 -12.89 21.29 5.79
C PHE A 43 -12.43 21.34 4.35
N PHE A 44 -13.35 21.43 3.40
CA PHE A 44 -12.98 21.53 2.00
C PHE A 44 -13.93 22.45 1.24
N LEU A 45 -13.37 23.14 0.26
CA LEU A 45 -14.05 23.92 -0.74
C LEU A 45 -13.58 23.41 -2.11
N ALA A 46 -14.49 23.10 -3.00
CA ALA A 46 -14.20 22.71 -4.38
C ALA A 46 -15.17 23.41 -5.31
N GLN A 47 -14.64 24.01 -6.38
CA GLN A 47 -15.40 24.72 -7.39
C GLN A 47 -14.96 24.28 -8.79
N GLU A 48 -15.91 24.21 -9.70
CA GLU A 48 -15.69 23.91 -11.10
C GLU A 48 -16.47 24.91 -11.94
N HIS A 49 -15.82 25.50 -12.94
CA HIS A 49 -16.40 26.47 -13.84
C HIS A 49 -16.10 26.14 -15.29
N SER A 50 -17.11 26.03 -16.11
CA SER A 50 -16.92 25.96 -17.55
C SER A 50 -16.73 27.37 -18.13
N LEU A 51 -15.58 27.58 -18.73
CA LEU A 51 -15.18 28.85 -19.35
C LEU A 51 -15.61 28.95 -20.80
N GLY A 52 -16.30 27.91 -21.35
CA GLY A 52 -16.67 27.80 -22.74
C GLY A 52 -15.53 27.36 -23.65
N LYS A 53 -15.86 27.09 -24.92
CA LYS A 53 -14.92 26.59 -25.94
C LYS A 53 -14.13 25.34 -25.50
N GLY A 54 -14.76 24.50 -24.64
CA GLY A 54 -14.16 23.28 -24.10
C GLY A 54 -13.04 23.50 -23.05
N TRP A 55 -13.01 24.65 -22.40
CA TRP A 55 -12.17 24.90 -21.22
C TRP A 55 -13.01 24.79 -19.96
N ASP A 56 -12.50 24.02 -18.99
CA ASP A 56 -13.05 23.95 -17.66
C ASP A 56 -11.95 24.26 -16.66
N LEU A 57 -12.28 25.04 -15.63
CA LEU A 57 -11.40 25.43 -14.54
C LEU A 57 -11.90 24.77 -13.25
N ASN A 58 -11.02 24.09 -12.53
CA ASN A 58 -11.27 23.57 -11.20
C ASN A 58 -10.29 24.17 -10.20
N TYR A 59 -10.77 24.48 -9.01
CA TYR A 59 -9.92 24.97 -7.91
C TYR A 59 -10.57 24.69 -6.56
N GLY A 60 -9.76 24.69 -5.54
CA GLY A 60 -10.25 24.44 -4.20
C GLY A 60 -9.20 24.56 -3.13
N ALA A 61 -9.68 24.39 -1.91
CA ALA A 61 -8.84 24.37 -0.73
C ALA A 61 -9.32 23.29 0.25
N ILE A 62 -8.37 22.63 0.88
CA ILE A 62 -8.64 21.62 1.89
C ILE A 62 -7.83 21.97 3.13
N TYR A 63 -8.50 22.06 4.28
CA TYR A 63 -7.84 22.15 5.57
C TYR A 63 -8.14 20.90 6.39
N THR A 64 -7.11 20.25 6.88
CA THR A 64 -7.24 19.11 7.79
C THR A 64 -6.47 19.39 9.06
N THR A 65 -7.07 19.10 10.20
CA THR A 65 -6.37 19.11 11.48
C THR A 65 -6.71 17.84 12.25
N SER A 66 -5.70 17.24 12.85
CA SER A 66 -5.86 16.09 13.73
C SER A 66 -5.14 16.30 15.06
N ILE A 67 -5.71 15.75 16.11
CA ILE A 67 -5.09 15.65 17.43
C ILE A 67 -5.11 14.19 17.80
N ASP A 68 -3.92 13.62 17.95
CA ASP A 68 -3.67 12.28 18.46
C ASP A 68 -3.26 12.40 19.93
N ASN A 69 -4.01 11.76 20.82
CA ASN A 69 -3.66 11.57 22.22
C ASN A 69 -3.46 10.09 22.43
N SER A 70 -2.27 9.69 22.82
CA SER A 70 -1.90 8.29 23.00
C SER A 70 -1.09 8.10 24.26
N TYR A 71 -1.22 6.93 24.86
CA TYR A 71 -0.37 6.49 25.95
C TYR A 71 -0.13 4.98 25.84
N GLN A 72 1.00 4.55 26.37
CA GLN A 72 1.35 3.16 26.59
C GLN A 72 2.03 3.06 27.94
N TYR A 73 1.49 2.21 28.83
CA TYR A 73 2.02 1.97 30.15
C TYR A 73 2.21 0.47 30.40
N TYR A 74 3.21 0.18 31.18
CA TYR A 74 3.58 -1.17 31.60
C TYR A 74 3.24 -1.34 33.07
N TYR A 75 2.67 -2.47 33.43
CA TYR A 75 2.23 -2.79 34.77
C TYR A 75 2.73 -4.15 35.19
N ASP A 76 3.07 -4.27 36.47
CA ASP A 76 3.35 -5.54 37.11
C ASP A 76 2.06 -6.41 37.17
N PRO A 77 2.10 -7.66 36.72
CA PRO A 77 0.91 -8.50 36.67
C PRO A 77 0.41 -8.98 38.03
N GLU A 78 1.30 -9.05 39.04
CA GLU A 78 0.95 -9.51 40.39
C GLU A 78 0.42 -8.38 41.26
N THR A 79 1.11 -7.25 41.25
CA THR A 79 0.74 -6.10 42.10
C THR A 79 -0.23 -5.15 41.43
N GLY A 80 -0.28 -5.11 40.09
CA GLY A 80 -1.04 -4.15 39.32
C GLY A 80 -0.45 -2.73 39.36
N GLU A 81 0.75 -2.57 39.92
CA GLU A 81 1.43 -1.27 39.97
C GLU A 81 2.10 -0.95 38.64
N GLN A 82 2.13 0.32 38.28
CA GLN A 82 2.78 0.79 37.07
C GLN A 82 4.30 0.65 37.24
N LEU A 83 4.94 -0.07 36.30
CA LEU A 83 6.38 -0.23 36.27
C LEU A 83 7.05 1.10 35.90
N THR A 84 8.18 1.40 36.53
CA THR A 84 9.01 2.55 36.16
C THR A 84 9.68 2.29 34.82
N SER A 85 9.83 3.36 34.01
CA SER A 85 10.58 3.25 32.75
C SER A 85 12.01 2.83 33.02
N SER A 86 12.47 1.87 32.22
CA SER A 86 13.83 1.33 32.22
C SER A 86 14.34 1.25 30.79
N ASP A 87 15.56 0.80 30.57
CA ASP A 87 16.10 0.57 29.22
C ASP A 87 15.26 -0.45 28.42
N ALA A 88 14.59 -1.37 29.12
CA ALA A 88 13.72 -2.38 28.51
C ALA A 88 12.27 -1.93 28.39
N LEU A 89 11.74 -1.09 29.29
CA LEU A 89 10.33 -0.70 29.36
C LEU A 89 10.22 0.83 29.35
N SER A 90 9.60 1.40 28.32
CA SER A 90 9.43 2.85 28.20
C SER A 90 7.95 3.24 28.24
N ASN A 91 7.51 3.78 29.37
CA ASN A 91 6.18 4.36 29.48
C ASN A 91 6.08 5.61 28.58
N MET A 92 5.03 5.70 27.78
CA MET A 92 4.82 6.77 26.83
C MET A 92 3.48 7.47 27.06
N LYS A 93 3.49 8.79 27.01
CA LYS A 93 2.29 9.61 26.89
C LYS A 93 2.56 10.72 25.89
N SER A 94 1.78 10.77 24.83
CA SER A 94 1.98 11.71 23.73
C SER A 94 0.69 12.45 23.38
N ARG A 95 0.87 13.70 22.97
CA ARG A 95 -0.17 14.50 22.33
C ARG A 95 0.42 15.16 21.09
N ARG A 96 0.05 14.64 19.92
CA ARG A 96 0.52 15.11 18.62
C ARG A 96 -0.58 15.85 17.90
N ARG A 97 -0.28 17.04 17.41
CA ARG A 97 -1.17 17.81 16.53
C ARG A 97 -0.58 17.89 15.14
N GLU A 98 -1.41 17.60 14.15
CA GLU A 98 -1.07 17.73 12.73
C GLU A 98 -2.05 18.70 12.07
N GLN A 99 -1.53 19.47 11.11
CA GLN A 99 -2.32 20.41 10.30
C GLN A 99 -1.84 20.34 8.86
N THR A 100 -2.80 20.30 7.93
CA THR A 100 -2.53 20.30 6.50
C THR A 100 -3.40 21.36 5.84
N TRP A 101 -2.77 22.25 5.08
CA TRP A 101 -3.42 23.16 4.15
C TRP A 101 -3.07 22.75 2.74
N ASN A 102 -4.06 22.43 1.93
CA ASN A 102 -3.87 22.08 0.53
C ASN A 102 -4.73 23.03 -0.31
N ILE A 103 -4.10 23.73 -1.23
CA ILE A 103 -4.75 24.65 -2.18
C ILE A 103 -4.41 24.16 -3.57
N TYR A 104 -5.40 24.00 -4.42
CA TYR A 104 -5.19 23.53 -5.77
C TYR A 104 -5.96 24.36 -6.80
N ALA A 105 -5.39 24.40 -8.00
CA ALA A 105 -6.04 24.90 -9.19
C ALA A 105 -5.64 24.04 -10.39
N GLY A 106 -6.58 23.87 -11.32
CA GLY A 106 -6.34 23.09 -12.52
C GLY A 106 -7.29 23.50 -13.64
N PHE A 107 -6.96 23.08 -14.83
CA PHE A 107 -7.79 23.26 -16.00
C PHE A 107 -7.85 21.99 -16.83
N SER A 108 -8.94 21.83 -17.53
CA SER A 108 -9.10 20.82 -18.57
C SER A 108 -9.46 21.44 -19.91
N LYS A 109 -9.03 20.79 -20.99
CA LYS A 109 -9.25 21.23 -22.35
C LYS A 109 -9.38 20.06 -23.29
N SER A 110 -10.49 20.06 -24.04
CA SER A 110 -10.68 19.14 -25.17
C SER A 110 -10.41 19.87 -26.49
N PHE A 111 -9.52 19.29 -27.29
CA PHE A 111 -9.15 19.75 -28.63
C PHE A 111 -9.81 18.83 -29.68
N GLY A 112 -11.08 19.09 -29.96
CA GLY A 112 -11.90 18.19 -30.74
C GLY A 112 -12.09 16.83 -30.05
N ASP A 113 -12.31 15.79 -30.85
CA ASP A 113 -12.59 14.44 -30.35
C ASP A 113 -11.31 13.60 -30.13
N LYS A 114 -10.14 14.15 -30.44
CA LYS A 114 -8.90 13.37 -30.49
C LYS A 114 -7.92 13.64 -29.37
N LEU A 115 -7.95 14.82 -28.78
CA LEU A 115 -6.98 15.22 -27.78
C LEU A 115 -7.67 15.86 -26.58
N ALA A 116 -7.38 15.38 -25.39
CA ALA A 116 -7.80 15.96 -24.13
C ALA A 116 -6.60 16.17 -23.22
N LEU A 117 -6.55 17.34 -22.58
CA LEU A 117 -5.51 17.74 -21.61
C LEU A 117 -6.19 18.12 -20.31
N ASP A 118 -5.72 17.54 -19.21
CA ASP A 118 -6.02 17.96 -17.84
C ASP A 118 -4.72 18.29 -17.14
N ALA A 119 -4.65 19.47 -16.52
CA ALA A 119 -3.48 19.87 -15.74
C ALA A 119 -3.92 20.56 -14.47
N SER A 120 -3.32 20.20 -13.35
CA SER A 120 -3.54 20.82 -12.07
C SER A 120 -2.26 20.89 -11.25
N LEU A 121 -2.22 21.84 -10.34
CA LEU A 121 -1.18 22.02 -9.35
C LEU A 121 -1.81 22.20 -8.00
N ALA A 122 -1.42 21.37 -7.05
CA ALA A 122 -1.72 21.56 -5.65
C ALA A 122 -0.45 22.01 -4.89
N VAL A 123 -0.64 22.91 -3.94
CA VAL A 123 0.40 23.33 -3.00
C VAL A 123 -0.09 23.00 -1.61
N GLU A 124 0.73 22.28 -0.86
CA GLU A 124 0.36 21.80 0.46
C GLU A 124 1.35 22.26 1.52
N HIS A 125 0.82 22.77 2.61
CA HIS A 125 1.56 23.04 3.84
C HIS A 125 1.24 21.96 4.87
N TYR A 126 2.25 21.21 5.29
CA TYR A 126 2.14 20.18 6.31
C TYR A 126 2.91 20.60 7.56
N LYS A 127 2.20 20.62 8.70
CA LYS A 127 2.76 21.01 9.99
C LYS A 127 2.45 19.98 11.07
N THR A 128 3.52 19.53 11.73
CA THR A 128 3.51 18.71 12.93
C THR A 128 4.45 19.30 13.97
N PRO A 129 4.59 18.74 15.18
CA PRO A 129 5.61 19.19 16.14
C PRO A 129 7.05 19.16 15.61
N VAL A 130 7.35 18.25 14.67
CA VAL A 130 8.71 18.04 14.13
C VAL A 130 8.89 18.48 12.68
N TRP A 131 7.80 18.78 11.95
CA TRP A 131 7.84 19.17 10.54
C TRP A 131 6.99 20.41 10.29
N ASN A 132 7.48 21.28 9.41
CA ASN A 132 6.81 22.50 8.99
C ASN A 132 7.31 22.88 7.60
N GLN A 133 6.67 22.32 6.53
CA GLN A 133 7.15 22.52 5.17
C GLN A 133 6.02 22.65 4.15
N TRP A 134 6.35 23.25 3.01
CA TRP A 134 5.52 23.41 1.83
C TRP A 134 6.01 22.47 0.75
N ASP A 135 5.07 21.77 0.11
CA ASP A 135 5.32 20.89 -1.02
C ASP A 135 4.31 21.15 -2.13
N TRP A 136 4.64 20.78 -3.34
CA TRP A 136 3.79 20.95 -4.51
C TRP A 136 3.59 19.64 -5.27
N TYR A 137 2.37 19.51 -5.78
CA TYR A 137 1.87 18.28 -6.38
C TYR A 137 1.30 18.59 -7.77
N PRO A 138 2.10 18.54 -8.83
CA PRO A 138 1.62 18.66 -10.20
C PRO A 138 0.94 17.37 -10.66
N ILE A 139 -0.15 17.53 -11.41
CA ILE A 139 -0.83 16.45 -12.12
C ILE A 139 -1.07 16.92 -13.54
N VAL A 140 -0.66 16.13 -14.53
CA VAL A 140 -0.91 16.39 -15.94
C VAL A 140 -1.34 15.10 -16.62
N ASN A 141 -2.47 15.11 -17.30
CA ASN A 141 -2.95 13.98 -18.10
C ASN A 141 -3.20 14.43 -19.52
N LEU A 142 -2.59 13.75 -20.46
CA LEU A 142 -2.79 13.92 -21.88
C LEU A 142 -3.33 12.64 -22.48
N ASN A 143 -4.53 12.72 -23.09
CA ASN A 143 -5.15 11.60 -23.80
C ASN A 143 -5.22 11.93 -25.27
N TYR A 144 -4.59 11.10 -26.12
CA TYR A 144 -4.57 11.29 -27.56
C TYR A 144 -5.10 10.06 -28.28
N MET A 145 -6.16 10.24 -29.09
CA MET A 145 -6.82 9.21 -29.88
C MET A 145 -6.70 9.54 -31.37
N PRO A 146 -5.57 9.22 -32.02
CA PRO A 146 -5.33 9.55 -33.44
C PRO A 146 -6.34 8.88 -34.37
N SER A 147 -6.75 7.68 -34.06
CA SER A 147 -7.70 6.88 -34.84
C SER A 147 -8.41 5.85 -33.96
N PRO A 148 -9.54 5.27 -34.41
CA PRO A 148 -10.27 4.24 -33.68
C PRO A 148 -9.35 3.07 -33.27
N GLY A 149 -9.40 2.71 -32.00
CA GLY A 149 -8.60 1.62 -31.43
C GLY A 149 -7.17 1.98 -31.05
N HIS A 150 -6.72 3.22 -31.23
CA HIS A 150 -5.42 3.73 -30.82
C HIS A 150 -5.59 4.81 -29.77
N ILE A 151 -5.10 4.55 -28.55
CA ILE A 151 -5.14 5.51 -27.44
C ILE A 151 -3.74 5.63 -26.89
N LEU A 152 -3.21 6.84 -26.86
CA LEU A 152 -1.97 7.20 -26.18
C LEU A 152 -2.29 8.07 -24.98
N GLN A 153 -1.88 7.65 -23.81
CA GLN A 153 -2.02 8.38 -22.55
C GLN A 153 -0.65 8.70 -22.01
N LEU A 154 -0.43 9.97 -21.67
CA LEU A 154 0.74 10.42 -20.94
C LEU A 154 0.25 11.06 -19.66
N SER A 155 0.76 10.61 -18.52
CA SER A 155 0.42 11.15 -17.21
C SER A 155 1.68 11.48 -16.41
N LEU A 156 1.68 12.67 -15.83
CA LEU A 156 2.51 13.04 -14.70
C LEU A 156 1.60 13.12 -13.49
N SER A 157 1.82 12.31 -12.49
CA SER A 157 1.07 12.35 -11.23
C SER A 157 2.04 12.55 -10.06
N SER A 158 1.53 13.16 -9.03
CA SER A 158 2.23 13.30 -7.76
C SER A 158 1.28 13.06 -6.61
N ASP A 159 1.77 12.41 -5.58
CA ASP A 159 1.00 12.08 -4.39
C ASP A 159 1.88 12.15 -3.14
N LYS A 160 1.24 12.06 -2.01
CA LYS A 160 1.87 12.09 -0.69
C LYS A 160 1.31 10.97 0.18
N ASP A 161 2.20 10.19 0.76
CA ASP A 161 1.87 9.16 1.73
C ASP A 161 2.29 9.60 3.13
N TYR A 162 1.29 9.78 4.00
CA TYR A 162 1.52 10.20 5.38
C TYR A 162 1.80 8.97 6.24
N PRO A 163 2.77 9.06 7.17
CA PRO A 163 3.02 7.97 8.11
C PRO A 163 1.76 7.61 8.91
N ASP A 164 1.61 6.35 9.21
CA ASP A 164 0.56 5.87 10.10
C ASP A 164 0.68 6.50 11.49
N TYR A 165 -0.45 6.71 12.15
CA TYR A 165 -0.45 7.35 13.47
C TYR A 165 0.30 6.54 14.54
N TRP A 166 0.28 5.22 14.47
CA TRP A 166 1.04 4.37 15.37
C TRP A 166 2.55 4.46 15.13
N ALA A 167 2.96 4.56 13.85
CA ALA A 167 4.38 4.59 13.47
C ALA A 167 5.11 5.85 13.92
N VAL A 168 4.38 6.95 14.18
CA VAL A 168 4.95 8.22 14.65
C VAL A 168 4.90 8.40 16.17
N GLN A 169 4.48 7.38 16.93
CA GLN A 169 4.54 7.39 18.39
C GLN A 169 5.96 7.04 18.85
N ASP A 170 6.37 7.57 19.99
CA ASP A 170 7.62 7.19 20.65
C ASP A 170 7.34 6.03 21.62
N ALA A 171 6.96 4.91 21.05
CA ALA A 171 6.54 3.72 21.78
C ALA A 171 7.31 2.50 21.29
N VAL A 172 7.49 1.55 22.18
CA VAL A 172 8.06 0.22 21.88
C VAL A 172 7.01 -0.83 22.20
N SER A 173 6.73 -1.69 21.27
CA SER A 173 5.84 -2.85 21.47
C SER A 173 6.65 -4.12 21.31
N TYR A 174 6.43 -5.09 22.20
CA TYR A 174 7.15 -6.36 22.24
C TYR A 174 6.35 -7.44 21.51
N ILE A 175 7.04 -8.23 20.69
CA ILE A 175 6.47 -9.30 19.87
C ILE A 175 7.31 -10.57 20.11
N GLY A 176 6.69 -11.75 19.93
CA GLY A 176 7.40 -13.03 19.94
C GLY A 176 8.09 -13.36 21.26
N GLY A 177 7.49 -13.02 22.41
CA GLY A 177 8.08 -13.30 23.71
C GLY A 177 9.27 -12.38 24.06
N GLY A 178 9.32 -11.17 23.50
CA GLY A 178 10.36 -10.17 23.78
C GLY A 178 11.60 -10.26 22.91
N TYR A 179 11.66 -11.23 21.98
CA TYR A 179 12.78 -11.32 21.02
C TYR A 179 12.64 -10.38 19.82
N SER A 180 11.49 -9.75 19.66
CA SER A 180 11.23 -8.75 18.62
C SER A 180 10.58 -7.52 19.23
N GLU A 181 11.08 -6.36 18.84
CA GLU A 181 10.61 -5.05 19.27
C GLU A 181 10.10 -4.27 18.05
N LEU A 182 8.94 -3.66 18.17
CA LEU A 182 8.41 -2.71 17.19
C LEU A 182 8.55 -1.29 17.76
N HIS A 183 9.45 -0.52 17.18
CA HIS A 183 9.74 0.85 17.58
C HIS A 183 8.97 1.83 16.70
N GLY A 184 8.27 2.77 17.31
CA GLY A 184 7.77 3.94 16.60
C GLY A 184 8.89 4.92 16.26
N ASN A 185 8.59 5.86 15.36
CA ASN A 185 9.54 6.87 14.92
C ASN A 185 8.87 8.25 14.79
N PRO A 186 8.92 9.09 15.83
CA PRO A 186 8.31 10.43 15.81
C PRO A 186 8.83 11.36 14.72
N LEU A 187 10.01 11.05 14.16
CA LEU A 187 10.69 11.84 13.12
C LEU A 187 10.27 11.49 11.70
N LEU A 188 9.33 10.56 11.51
CA LEU A 188 8.88 10.17 10.18
C LEU A 188 8.27 11.36 9.42
N LYS A 189 8.73 11.48 8.17
CA LYS A 189 8.23 12.42 7.16
C LYS A 189 7.21 11.73 6.27
N PRO A 190 6.27 12.48 5.68
CA PRO A 190 5.51 11.97 4.56
C PRO A 190 6.40 11.67 3.35
N ALA A 191 6.17 10.54 2.72
CA ALA A 191 6.81 10.23 1.44
C ALA A 191 6.14 11.03 0.31
N GLN A 192 6.95 11.50 -0.64
CA GLN A 192 6.48 12.27 -1.81
C GLN A 192 6.75 11.46 -3.07
N GLU A 193 5.70 11.11 -3.78
CA GLU A 193 5.78 10.32 -5.00
C GLU A 193 5.52 11.17 -6.24
N TYR A 194 6.35 10.96 -7.27
CA TYR A 194 6.20 11.55 -8.60
C TYR A 194 6.32 10.44 -9.63
N GLU A 195 5.23 10.21 -10.38
CA GLU A 195 5.19 9.20 -11.45
C GLU A 195 5.01 9.86 -12.81
N LEU A 196 5.90 9.56 -13.75
CA LEU A 196 5.70 9.79 -15.18
C LEU A 196 5.36 8.47 -15.85
N LYS A 197 4.20 8.39 -16.51
CA LYS A 197 3.72 7.17 -17.13
C LYS A 197 3.18 7.42 -18.53
N MET A 198 3.57 6.57 -19.45
CA MET A 198 3.03 6.49 -20.79
C MET A 198 2.32 5.15 -20.97
N THR A 199 1.09 5.18 -21.49
CA THR A 199 0.32 3.99 -21.82
C THR A 199 -0.18 4.08 -23.25
N TYR A 200 0.10 3.05 -24.05
CA TYR A 200 -0.42 2.89 -25.39
C TYR A 200 -1.36 1.70 -25.46
N ILE A 201 -2.61 1.96 -25.87
CA ILE A 201 -3.63 0.94 -26.06
C ILE A 201 -3.86 0.76 -27.56
N LEU A 202 -3.56 -0.43 -28.05
CA LEU A 202 -3.70 -0.82 -29.44
C LEU A 202 -4.95 -1.69 -29.63
N LYS A 203 -5.78 -1.34 -30.63
CA LYS A 203 -7.03 -2.03 -30.99
C LYS A 203 -7.98 -2.17 -29.80
N SER A 204 -7.96 -1.21 -28.86
CA SER A 204 -8.71 -1.26 -27.60
C SER A 204 -8.51 -2.56 -26.80
N LYS A 205 -7.36 -3.20 -26.96
CA LYS A 205 -7.14 -4.58 -26.52
C LYS A 205 -5.74 -4.82 -25.93
N TYR A 206 -4.69 -4.43 -26.65
CA TYR A 206 -3.30 -4.61 -26.23
C TYR A 206 -2.85 -3.38 -25.49
N ILE A 207 -2.23 -3.56 -24.32
CA ILE A 207 -1.79 -2.45 -23.48
C ILE A 207 -0.28 -2.55 -23.30
N PHE A 208 0.40 -1.46 -23.64
CA PHE A 208 1.84 -1.28 -23.43
C PHE A 208 2.02 -0.05 -22.54
N SER A 209 2.79 -0.18 -21.47
CA SER A 209 3.07 0.94 -20.57
C SER A 209 4.55 1.02 -20.28
N ALA A 210 5.02 2.25 -20.07
CA ALA A 210 6.34 2.55 -19.53
C ALA A 210 6.18 3.61 -18.45
N TRP A 211 6.91 3.51 -17.35
CA TRP A 211 6.85 4.47 -16.27
C TRP A 211 8.19 4.67 -15.58
N PHE A 212 8.31 5.81 -14.97
CA PHE A 212 9.36 6.14 -14.01
C PHE A 212 8.72 6.74 -12.77
N ASN A 213 9.04 6.18 -11.61
CA ASN A 213 8.58 6.63 -10.32
C ASN A 213 9.77 7.07 -9.49
N HIS A 214 9.64 8.20 -8.80
CA HIS A 214 10.60 8.70 -7.82
C HIS A 214 9.84 9.05 -6.54
N THR A 215 10.14 8.34 -5.45
CA THR A 215 9.57 8.58 -4.14
C THR A 215 10.67 9.13 -3.24
N LYS A 216 10.56 10.39 -2.88
CA LYS A 216 11.42 11.07 -1.91
C LYS A 216 10.93 10.76 -0.49
N ASP A 217 11.85 10.71 0.48
CA ASP A 217 11.56 10.36 1.87
C ASP A 217 10.74 9.04 1.97
N TYR A 218 11.11 8.04 1.14
CA TYR A 218 10.40 6.77 1.03
C TYR A 218 10.31 6.07 2.38
N SER A 219 9.10 5.80 2.83
CA SER A 219 8.83 5.18 4.14
C SER A 219 8.85 3.66 4.02
N VAL A 220 9.72 2.99 4.78
CA VAL A 220 9.85 1.55 4.78
C VAL A 220 10.06 1.02 6.20
N GLN A 221 9.32 -0.02 6.57
CA GLN A 221 9.59 -0.76 7.80
C GLN A 221 10.83 -1.64 7.60
N THR A 222 11.83 -1.39 8.42
CA THR A 222 13.10 -2.13 8.40
C THR A 222 13.19 -3.05 9.60
N LEU A 223 13.94 -4.12 9.46
CA LEU A 223 14.35 -5.00 10.55
C LEU A 223 15.84 -4.83 10.76
N TYR A 224 16.23 -4.63 12.01
CA TYR A 224 17.63 -4.55 12.43
C TYR A 224 17.89 -5.50 13.60
N GLN A 225 18.86 -6.40 13.45
CA GLN A 225 19.29 -7.27 14.51
C GLN A 225 20.28 -6.51 15.39
N SER A 226 19.96 -6.33 16.67
CA SER A 226 20.84 -5.66 17.62
C SER A 226 22.16 -6.41 17.79
N SER A 227 23.26 -5.68 17.90
CA SER A 227 24.57 -6.23 18.25
C SER A 227 24.81 -6.32 19.77
N GLU A 228 23.96 -5.64 20.54
CA GLU A 228 24.09 -5.54 21.99
C GLU A 228 23.18 -6.51 22.75
N ARG A 229 22.03 -6.80 22.16
CA ARG A 229 20.98 -7.65 22.75
C ARG A 229 20.49 -8.67 21.73
N LEU A 230 20.03 -9.83 22.19
CA LEU A 230 19.38 -10.82 21.34
C LEU A 230 17.93 -10.37 21.00
N VAL A 231 17.84 -9.34 20.18
CA VAL A 231 16.55 -8.76 19.78
C VAL A 231 16.58 -8.30 18.33
N GLU A 232 15.46 -8.50 17.65
CA GLU A 232 15.16 -7.94 16.33
C GLU A 232 14.34 -6.66 16.49
N ILE A 233 14.84 -5.54 15.98
CA ILE A 233 14.18 -4.25 16.06
C ILE A 233 13.49 -3.95 14.73
N TYR A 234 12.17 -3.86 14.73
CA TYR A 234 11.38 -3.37 13.62
C TYR A 234 11.16 -1.87 13.81
N LYS A 235 11.54 -1.09 12.83
CA LYS A 235 11.35 0.37 12.84
C LYS A 235 11.07 0.89 11.44
N THR A 236 10.10 1.77 11.32
CA THR A 236 9.85 2.49 10.08
C THR A 236 10.83 3.65 9.97
N LEU A 237 11.55 3.72 8.85
CA LEU A 237 12.50 4.78 8.52
C LEU A 237 12.10 5.45 7.22
N ASN A 238 12.53 6.70 7.01
CA ASN A 238 12.48 7.32 5.70
C ASN A 238 13.83 7.12 5.02
N PHE A 239 13.85 6.41 3.90
CA PHE A 239 15.00 6.40 3.01
C PHE A 239 15.08 7.71 2.22
N ASP A 240 16.27 8.14 1.82
CA ASP A 240 16.45 9.34 1.01
C ASP A 240 15.51 9.33 -0.20
N TYR A 241 15.49 8.19 -0.92
CA TYR A 241 14.56 7.96 -2.02
C TYR A 241 14.46 6.49 -2.43
N GLN A 242 13.34 6.20 -3.11
CA GLN A 242 13.15 5.03 -3.94
C GLN A 242 12.91 5.47 -5.38
N GLN A 243 13.48 4.75 -6.33
CA GLN A 243 13.25 4.93 -7.76
C GLN A 243 12.87 3.62 -8.42
N GLN A 244 11.89 3.68 -9.30
CA GLN A 244 11.48 2.55 -10.14
C GLN A 244 11.31 3.00 -11.58
N ALA A 245 11.85 2.24 -12.52
CA ALA A 245 11.52 2.36 -13.93
C ALA A 245 10.99 1.02 -14.42
N GLY A 246 9.93 1.03 -15.20
CA GLY A 246 9.32 -0.20 -15.66
C GLY A 246 8.71 -0.11 -17.04
N ILE A 247 8.58 -1.29 -17.65
CA ILE A 247 7.83 -1.51 -18.87
C ILE A 247 6.87 -2.66 -18.67
N GLN A 248 5.69 -2.58 -19.27
CA GLN A 248 4.67 -3.61 -19.20
C GLN A 248 4.06 -3.87 -20.58
N ALA A 249 3.79 -5.12 -20.86
CA ALA A 249 2.95 -5.53 -21.99
C ALA A 249 1.82 -6.43 -21.48
N SER A 250 0.56 -6.11 -21.80
CA SER A 250 -0.62 -6.94 -21.54
C SER A 250 -1.25 -7.34 -22.85
N ILE A 251 -1.20 -8.64 -23.13
CA ILE A 251 -1.52 -9.26 -24.42
C ILE A 251 -2.67 -10.25 -24.22
N PRO A 252 -3.92 -9.84 -24.41
CA PRO A 252 -5.05 -10.76 -24.43
C PRO A 252 -5.15 -11.48 -25.76
N PHE A 253 -5.46 -12.77 -25.74
CA PHE A 253 -5.73 -13.55 -26.94
C PHE A 253 -6.86 -14.56 -26.70
N LYS A 254 -7.53 -14.96 -27.77
CA LYS A 254 -8.61 -15.94 -27.75
C LYS A 254 -8.35 -17.02 -28.76
N VAL A 255 -8.63 -18.26 -28.37
CA VAL A 255 -8.67 -19.39 -29.30
C VAL A 255 -10.12 -19.84 -29.40
N LYS A 256 -10.74 -19.54 -30.54
CA LYS A 256 -12.17 -19.76 -30.76
C LYS A 256 -13.02 -19.28 -29.56
N ASN A 257 -13.99 -20.06 -29.12
CA ASN A 257 -14.86 -19.76 -27.99
C ASN A 257 -14.48 -20.51 -26.70
N TRP A 258 -13.47 -21.40 -26.77
CA TRP A 258 -13.15 -22.24 -25.64
C TRP A 258 -12.03 -21.71 -24.76
N LEU A 259 -11.15 -20.83 -25.28
CA LEU A 259 -10.04 -20.26 -24.51
C LEU A 259 -10.01 -18.74 -24.61
N ASN A 260 -10.01 -18.06 -23.47
CA ASN A 260 -9.73 -16.66 -23.34
C ASN A 260 -8.51 -16.51 -22.40
N SER A 261 -7.44 -15.91 -22.91
CA SER A 261 -6.16 -15.80 -22.19
C SER A 261 -5.68 -14.36 -22.17
N ARG A 262 -4.88 -14.04 -21.14
CA ARG A 262 -4.13 -12.79 -21.04
C ARG A 262 -2.76 -13.08 -20.48
N LEU A 263 -1.74 -12.70 -21.24
CA LEU A 263 -0.35 -12.68 -20.79
C LEU A 263 0.01 -11.25 -20.39
N THR A 264 0.56 -11.07 -19.20
CA THR A 264 1.14 -9.82 -18.74
C THR A 264 2.61 -10.04 -18.42
N LEU A 265 3.47 -9.23 -19.02
CA LEU A 265 4.92 -9.24 -18.80
C LEU A 265 5.31 -7.87 -18.27
N ILE A 266 6.14 -7.83 -17.23
CA ILE A 266 6.64 -6.60 -16.60
C ILE A 266 8.15 -6.75 -16.43
N GLY A 267 8.90 -5.76 -16.88
CA GLY A 267 10.32 -5.58 -16.55
C GLY A 267 10.49 -4.36 -15.69
N LEU A 268 11.25 -4.47 -14.60
CA LEU A 268 11.43 -3.43 -13.60
C LEU A 268 12.92 -3.22 -13.31
N TRP A 269 13.32 -1.96 -13.20
CA TRP A 269 14.52 -1.52 -12.53
C TRP A 269 14.10 -0.81 -11.24
N HIS A 270 14.75 -1.15 -10.14
CA HIS A 270 14.42 -0.66 -8.81
C HIS A 270 15.70 -0.22 -8.11
N ARG A 271 15.68 0.91 -7.42
CA ARG A 271 16.77 1.43 -6.59
C ARG A 271 16.23 2.06 -5.33
N GLU A 272 16.85 1.75 -4.21
CA GLU A 272 16.60 2.34 -2.91
C GLU A 272 17.91 2.88 -2.33
N LYS A 273 17.86 4.09 -1.79
CA LYS A 273 19.03 4.73 -1.20
C LYS A 273 18.68 5.42 0.11
N ASP A 274 19.59 5.27 1.07
CA ASP A 274 19.56 5.99 2.33
C ASP A 274 21.01 6.26 2.78
N GLY A 275 21.30 7.49 3.16
CA GLY A 275 22.62 7.87 3.65
C GLY A 275 22.89 7.44 5.09
N ASP A 276 21.83 7.17 5.86
CA ASP A 276 21.88 7.02 7.32
C ASP A 276 21.07 5.81 7.85
N PHE A 277 21.07 4.70 7.12
CA PHE A 277 20.39 3.49 7.55
C PHE A 277 21.15 2.85 8.73
N TRP A 278 20.70 3.06 9.96
CA TRP A 278 21.38 2.51 11.17
C TRP A 278 22.91 2.74 11.14
N ASP A 279 23.35 3.96 10.84
CA ASP A 279 24.74 4.36 10.66
C ASP A 279 25.49 3.63 9.53
N ILE A 280 24.76 3.02 8.59
CA ILE A 280 25.33 2.25 7.49
C ILE A 280 24.86 2.86 6.15
N PRO A 281 25.74 3.31 5.24
CA PRO A 281 25.35 3.75 3.91
C PRO A 281 24.63 2.64 3.14
N PHE A 282 23.45 2.95 2.61
CA PHE A 282 22.58 2.04 1.91
C PHE A 282 22.31 2.53 0.49
N ASP A 283 22.70 1.75 -0.51
CA ASP A 283 22.39 1.99 -1.93
C ASP A 283 22.26 0.64 -2.63
N ARG A 284 21.02 0.22 -2.86
CA ARG A 284 20.72 -1.05 -3.50
C ARG A 284 19.92 -0.86 -4.77
N LYS A 285 20.26 -1.63 -5.80
CA LYS A 285 19.55 -1.63 -7.08
C LYS A 285 19.42 -3.04 -7.64
N GLN A 286 18.32 -3.31 -8.31
CA GLN A 286 18.01 -4.61 -8.92
C GLN A 286 17.14 -4.43 -10.15
N CYS A 287 17.43 -5.21 -11.21
CA CYS A 287 16.46 -5.44 -12.27
C CYS A 287 15.77 -6.77 -12.03
N TYR A 288 14.46 -6.81 -12.24
CA TYR A 288 13.69 -8.05 -12.13
C TYR A 288 12.50 -8.07 -13.09
N GLY A 289 11.99 -9.27 -13.34
CA GLY A 289 10.87 -9.49 -14.22
C GLY A 289 9.71 -10.19 -13.52
N ILE A 290 8.51 -9.88 -13.98
CA ILE A 290 7.26 -10.53 -13.55
C ILE A 290 6.55 -11.04 -14.80
N ALA A 291 6.07 -12.28 -14.76
CA ALA A 291 5.18 -12.83 -15.77
C ALA A 291 3.92 -13.36 -15.11
N GLN A 292 2.78 -13.00 -15.66
CA GLN A 292 1.47 -13.47 -15.22
C GLN A 292 0.67 -13.94 -16.43
N MET A 293 0.02 -15.10 -16.28
CA MET A 293 -0.83 -15.65 -17.31
C MET A 293 -2.18 -16.06 -16.71
N ASN A 294 -3.25 -15.52 -17.28
CA ASN A 294 -4.62 -15.83 -16.89
C ASN A 294 -5.30 -16.56 -18.05
N ASN A 295 -5.76 -17.79 -17.82
CA ASN A 295 -6.44 -18.60 -18.81
C ASN A 295 -7.84 -18.97 -18.31
N THR A 296 -8.86 -18.72 -19.13
CA THR A 296 -10.21 -19.19 -18.88
C THR A 296 -10.65 -20.13 -20.00
N PHE A 297 -10.82 -21.39 -19.68
CA PHE A 297 -11.31 -22.42 -20.56
C PHE A 297 -12.81 -22.55 -20.39
N THR A 298 -13.58 -22.33 -21.43
CA THR A 298 -15.03 -22.60 -21.46
C THR A 298 -15.24 -24.06 -21.82
N LEU A 299 -15.51 -24.90 -20.82
CA LEU A 299 -15.70 -26.32 -20.98
C LEU A 299 -17.12 -26.64 -21.49
N SER A 300 -18.10 -25.85 -21.06
CA SER A 300 -19.48 -25.91 -21.51
C SER A 300 -20.15 -24.56 -21.39
N THR A 301 -21.12 -24.29 -22.26
CA THR A 301 -21.97 -23.09 -22.18
C THR A 301 -23.32 -23.36 -21.54
N LYS A 302 -23.77 -24.63 -21.59
CA LYS A 302 -25.03 -25.10 -20.99
C LYS A 302 -24.80 -26.51 -20.45
N PRO A 303 -24.56 -26.65 -19.13
CA PRO A 303 -24.44 -25.63 -18.10
C PRO A 303 -23.18 -24.76 -18.28
N ASP A 304 -23.15 -23.55 -17.65
CA ASP A 304 -22.01 -22.65 -17.70
C ASP A 304 -20.85 -23.24 -16.85
N LEU A 305 -19.93 -23.93 -17.50
CA LEU A 305 -18.79 -24.59 -16.87
C LEU A 305 -17.49 -24.00 -17.40
N LYS A 306 -16.70 -23.42 -16.51
CA LYS A 306 -15.42 -22.78 -16.84
C LYS A 306 -14.33 -23.23 -15.90
N LEU A 307 -13.17 -23.52 -16.47
CA LEU A 307 -11.93 -23.75 -15.76
C LEU A 307 -11.03 -22.52 -15.92
N THR A 308 -10.59 -21.96 -14.81
CA THR A 308 -9.62 -20.87 -14.78
C THR A 308 -8.30 -21.39 -14.27
N VAL A 309 -7.22 -21.10 -15.00
CA VAL A 309 -5.85 -21.40 -14.57
C VAL A 309 -5.06 -20.11 -14.62
N THR A 310 -4.55 -19.67 -13.47
CA THR A 310 -3.70 -18.49 -13.36
C THR A 310 -2.31 -18.90 -12.93
N GLY A 311 -1.30 -18.36 -13.61
CA GLY A 311 0.10 -18.51 -13.23
C GLY A 311 0.72 -17.15 -13.00
N PHE A 312 1.59 -17.08 -12.00
CA PHE A 312 2.39 -15.92 -11.66
C PHE A 312 3.81 -16.35 -11.33
N VAL A 313 4.79 -15.60 -11.79
CA VAL A 313 6.20 -15.79 -11.41
C VAL A 313 6.90 -14.45 -11.40
N HIS A 314 7.79 -14.23 -10.43
CA HIS A 314 8.75 -13.13 -10.44
C HIS A 314 10.17 -13.66 -10.24
N SER A 315 11.13 -12.98 -10.87
CA SER A 315 12.54 -13.23 -10.62
C SER A 315 12.99 -12.64 -9.29
N LYS A 316 14.24 -12.84 -8.89
CA LYS A 316 14.81 -12.24 -7.68
C LYS A 316 14.59 -10.73 -7.68
N ALA A 317 14.19 -10.19 -6.54
CA ALA A 317 13.93 -8.77 -6.32
C ALA A 317 14.54 -8.29 -4.99
N ILE A 318 14.46 -7.01 -4.71
CA ILE A 318 14.82 -6.40 -3.43
C ILE A 318 13.67 -5.53 -2.92
N GLN A 319 13.57 -5.42 -1.59
CA GLN A 319 12.66 -4.50 -0.92
C GLN A 319 13.35 -4.06 0.38
N GLY A 320 13.77 -2.80 0.45
CA GLY A 320 14.62 -2.35 1.54
C GLY A 320 15.84 -3.24 1.69
N ILE A 321 16.06 -3.72 2.90
CA ILE A 321 17.17 -4.64 3.21
C ILE A 321 16.89 -6.10 2.80
N TYR A 322 15.67 -6.42 2.38
CA TYR A 322 15.29 -7.79 2.05
C TYR A 322 15.69 -8.20 0.64
N ASP A 323 16.32 -9.36 0.54
CA ASP A 323 16.47 -10.12 -0.70
C ASP A 323 15.26 -11.01 -0.87
N LEU A 324 14.50 -10.80 -1.94
CA LEU A 324 13.34 -11.61 -2.29
C LEU A 324 13.76 -12.66 -3.32
N PRO A 325 13.71 -13.95 -3.00
CA PRO A 325 14.03 -15.01 -3.94
C PRO A 325 12.99 -15.07 -5.06
N THR A 326 13.34 -15.75 -6.16
CA THR A 326 12.35 -16.09 -7.20
C THR A 326 11.22 -16.89 -6.59
N SER A 327 9.99 -16.50 -6.88
CA SER A 327 8.77 -17.17 -6.42
C SER A 327 7.71 -17.13 -7.52
N GLY A 328 6.75 -18.03 -7.43
CA GLY A 328 5.61 -18.05 -8.33
C GLY A 328 4.60 -19.10 -7.92
N ASN A 329 3.37 -18.92 -8.36
CA ASN A 329 2.29 -19.82 -8.04
C ASN A 329 1.43 -20.14 -9.25
N VAL A 330 0.69 -21.24 -9.16
CA VAL A 330 -0.35 -21.62 -10.10
C VAL A 330 -1.62 -21.90 -9.31
N ASN A 331 -2.71 -21.21 -9.69
CA ASN A 331 -4.02 -21.38 -9.08
C ASN A 331 -4.98 -21.96 -10.13
N ILE A 332 -5.88 -22.83 -9.67
CA ILE A 332 -6.91 -23.43 -10.50
C ILE A 332 -8.27 -23.19 -9.86
N ALA A 333 -9.25 -22.83 -10.66
CA ALA A 333 -10.63 -22.69 -10.21
C ALA A 333 -11.60 -23.26 -11.24
N LEU A 334 -12.56 -24.05 -10.76
CA LEU A 334 -13.66 -24.59 -11.56
C LEU A 334 -14.95 -23.90 -11.16
N ARG A 335 -15.54 -23.15 -12.08
CA ARG A 335 -16.82 -22.48 -11.90
C ARG A 335 -17.92 -23.22 -12.63
N TYR A 336 -18.98 -23.58 -11.87
CA TYR A 336 -20.19 -24.21 -12.38
C TYR A 336 -21.39 -23.31 -12.12
N GLY A 337 -21.98 -22.80 -13.20
CA GLY A 337 -23.19 -21.96 -13.15
C GLY A 337 -24.44 -22.76 -13.57
N PHE A 338 -25.47 -22.73 -12.73
CA PHE A 338 -26.74 -23.41 -12.99
C PHE A 338 -27.93 -22.53 -12.60
N ALA A 339 -29.16 -23.04 -12.75
CA ALA A 339 -30.39 -22.25 -12.52
C ALA A 339 -30.37 -20.91 -13.29
N LYS A 340 -30.01 -20.91 -14.58
CA LYS A 340 -29.83 -19.73 -15.43
C LYS A 340 -28.81 -18.74 -14.86
N ASN A 341 -27.71 -19.24 -14.30
CA ASN A 341 -26.63 -18.49 -13.62
C ASN A 341 -27.07 -17.73 -12.35
N LYS A 342 -28.24 -18.09 -11.76
CA LYS A 342 -28.60 -17.61 -10.44
C LYS A 342 -27.82 -18.31 -9.33
N ALA A 343 -27.45 -19.58 -9.56
CA ALA A 343 -26.61 -20.35 -8.66
C ALA A 343 -25.24 -20.59 -9.29
N ILE A 344 -24.18 -20.33 -8.53
CA ILE A 344 -22.79 -20.50 -8.95
C ILE A 344 -22.05 -21.26 -7.86
N LEU A 345 -21.44 -22.37 -8.24
CA LEU A 345 -20.51 -23.13 -7.39
C LEU A 345 -19.09 -22.90 -7.95
N ASN A 346 -18.16 -22.51 -7.08
CA ASN A 346 -16.74 -22.41 -7.39
C ASN A 346 -15.97 -23.39 -6.50
N LEU A 347 -15.15 -24.21 -7.12
CA LEU A 347 -14.13 -25.03 -6.46
C LEU A 347 -12.78 -24.42 -6.84
N TYR A 348 -11.90 -24.19 -5.89
CA TYR A 348 -10.58 -23.64 -6.19
C TYR A 348 -9.48 -24.30 -5.39
N CYS A 349 -8.30 -24.27 -5.98
CA CYS A 349 -7.04 -24.63 -5.33
C CYS A 349 -6.01 -23.53 -5.64
N ASN A 350 -5.57 -22.85 -4.60
CA ASN A 350 -4.51 -21.86 -4.68
C ASN A 350 -3.17 -22.53 -4.43
N ASP A 351 -2.14 -22.05 -5.17
CA ASP A 351 -0.76 -22.50 -5.08
C ASP A 351 -0.59 -24.01 -5.12
N ILE A 352 -1.06 -24.63 -6.21
CA ILE A 352 -1.07 -26.09 -6.37
C ILE A 352 0.30 -26.77 -6.23
N PHE A 353 1.39 -26.01 -6.43
CA PHE A 353 2.77 -26.48 -6.34
C PHE A 353 3.49 -26.08 -5.04
N GLU A 354 2.83 -25.31 -4.16
CA GLU A 354 3.41 -24.82 -2.91
C GLU A 354 4.70 -24.00 -3.13
N THR A 355 4.69 -23.12 -4.12
CA THR A 355 5.86 -22.32 -4.53
C THR A 355 5.63 -20.80 -4.43
N GLY A 356 4.44 -20.38 -4.00
CA GLY A 356 4.03 -18.98 -4.00
C GLY A 356 4.53 -18.18 -2.82
N GLN A 357 4.91 -18.83 -1.73
CA GLN A 357 5.36 -18.13 -0.53
C GLN A 357 6.79 -17.62 -0.71
N ILE A 358 6.98 -16.35 -0.40
CA ILE A 358 8.31 -15.72 -0.41
C ILE A 358 8.90 -15.83 0.99
N SER A 359 10.12 -16.39 1.08
CA SER A 359 10.93 -16.40 2.30
C SER A 359 12.04 -15.35 2.15
N PRO A 360 11.82 -14.11 2.60
CA PRO A 360 12.79 -13.04 2.46
C PRO A 360 14.04 -13.32 3.29
N ARG A 361 15.17 -12.82 2.82
CA ARG A 361 16.45 -12.94 3.50
C ARG A 361 17.06 -11.56 3.67
N ILE A 362 17.73 -11.36 4.80
CA ILE A 362 18.54 -10.17 5.03
C ILE A 362 19.99 -10.62 5.00
N ARG A 363 20.76 -10.09 4.05
CA ARG A 363 22.22 -10.27 3.98
C ARG A 363 22.84 -8.93 3.65
N PHE A 364 22.93 -8.09 4.67
CA PHE A 364 23.40 -6.73 4.49
C PHE A 364 24.33 -6.35 5.64
N LYS A 365 25.63 -6.15 5.33
CA LYS A 365 26.68 -5.84 6.31
C LYS A 365 26.71 -6.86 7.45
N THR A 366 26.45 -6.44 8.68
CA THR A 366 26.41 -7.28 9.88
C THR A 366 25.09 -8.05 10.04
N GLN A 367 24.10 -7.74 9.22
CA GLN A 367 22.75 -8.32 9.30
C GLN A 367 22.66 -9.62 8.51
N ASN A 368 22.21 -10.70 9.14
CA ASN A 368 22.03 -12.00 8.50
C ASN A 368 20.83 -12.72 9.11
N VAL A 369 19.66 -12.49 8.53
CA VAL A 369 18.39 -13.09 8.98
C VAL A 369 17.76 -13.83 7.81
N THR A 370 17.16 -14.98 8.06
CA THR A 370 16.36 -15.72 7.08
C THR A 370 14.99 -16.03 7.71
N ASN A 371 13.96 -15.46 7.14
CA ASN A 371 12.59 -15.76 7.52
C ASN A 371 12.09 -16.95 6.70
N HIS A 372 11.57 -17.95 7.36
CA HIS A 372 10.96 -19.12 6.74
C HIS A 372 9.45 -19.06 6.90
N TYR A 373 8.75 -18.99 5.78
CA TYR A 373 7.30 -19.11 5.75
C TYR A 373 6.91 -20.44 5.13
N SER A 374 6.01 -21.16 5.76
CA SER A 374 5.50 -22.42 5.22
C SER A 374 4.63 -22.16 3.98
N CYS A 375 4.91 -22.88 2.91
CA CYS A 375 4.01 -22.94 1.76
C CYS A 375 2.91 -23.98 2.04
N PHE A 376 1.70 -23.69 1.59
CA PHE A 376 0.58 -24.62 1.68
C PHE A 376 -0.40 -24.37 0.54
N ARG A 377 -1.01 -25.46 0.08
CA ARG A 377 -2.14 -25.39 -0.84
C ARG A 377 -3.40 -25.03 -0.08
N GLU A 378 -4.13 -24.11 -0.63
CA GLU A 378 -5.45 -23.74 -0.10
C GLU A 378 -6.53 -24.31 -1.03
N PHE A 379 -7.41 -25.16 -0.49
CA PHE A 379 -8.60 -25.63 -1.17
C PHE A 379 -9.82 -24.89 -0.64
N GLY A 380 -10.68 -24.48 -1.55
CA GLY A 380 -11.89 -23.81 -1.14
C GLY A 380 -13.09 -24.11 -2.03
N VAL A 381 -14.25 -23.96 -1.43
CA VAL A 381 -15.56 -24.09 -2.09
C VAL A 381 -16.36 -22.84 -1.77
N SER A 382 -16.91 -22.19 -2.79
CA SER A 382 -17.86 -21.11 -2.58
C SER A 382 -19.13 -21.36 -3.35
N PHE A 383 -20.27 -21.12 -2.72
CA PHE A 383 -21.59 -21.18 -3.33
C PHE A 383 -22.24 -19.79 -3.26
N THR A 384 -22.64 -19.30 -4.42
CA THR A 384 -23.33 -18.01 -4.53
C THR A 384 -24.70 -18.21 -5.14
N TYR A 385 -25.74 -17.74 -4.48
CA TYR A 385 -27.09 -17.70 -5.03
C TYR A 385 -27.59 -16.27 -5.11
N LYS A 386 -27.97 -15.83 -6.31
CA LYS A 386 -28.48 -14.49 -6.59
C LYS A 386 -29.99 -14.46 -6.42
N PHE A 387 -30.44 -13.81 -5.37
CA PHE A 387 -31.86 -13.58 -5.12
C PHE A 387 -32.14 -12.08 -4.90
N GLY A 388 -33.28 -11.62 -5.37
CA GLY A 388 -33.68 -10.22 -5.24
C GLY A 388 -33.04 -9.26 -6.23
N GLY A 389 -33.53 -8.04 -6.24
CA GLY A 389 -33.07 -6.92 -7.09
C GLY A 389 -32.52 -5.74 -6.24
N TYR A 390 -31.74 -6.02 -5.17
CA TYR A 390 -31.19 -4.97 -4.33
C TYR A 390 -30.21 -4.09 -5.15
N LYS A 391 -30.50 -2.79 -5.18
CA LYS A 391 -29.57 -1.78 -5.68
C LYS A 391 -28.83 -1.20 -4.49
N GLU A 392 -27.55 -1.48 -4.41
CA GLU A 392 -26.69 -0.91 -3.39
C GLU A 392 -26.65 0.62 -3.53
N LYS A 393 -26.98 1.33 -2.43
CA LYS A 393 -26.76 2.78 -2.40
C LYS A 393 -25.27 3.02 -2.26
N GLN A 394 -24.68 3.66 -3.25
CA GLN A 394 -23.30 4.14 -3.14
C GLN A 394 -23.19 5.08 -1.95
N ARG A 395 -22.41 4.69 -0.97
CA ARG A 395 -21.98 5.55 0.13
C ARG A 395 -20.53 5.94 -0.12
N GLU A 396 -20.21 7.22 0.07
CA GLU A 396 -18.81 7.63 0.04
C GLU A 396 -17.99 6.82 1.05
N ALA A 397 -16.93 6.21 0.54
CA ALA A 397 -15.98 5.50 1.38
C ALA A 397 -15.27 6.47 2.32
N VAL A 398 -15.09 6.01 3.54
CA VAL A 398 -14.35 6.74 4.57
C VAL A 398 -12.88 6.42 4.39
N ASP A 399 -12.03 7.43 4.12
CA ASP A 399 -10.58 7.26 4.11
C ASP A 399 -10.10 6.80 5.50
N THR A 400 -9.64 5.56 5.57
CA THR A 400 -9.10 4.92 6.78
C THR A 400 -7.65 4.46 6.57
N SER A 401 -6.98 4.91 5.51
CA SER A 401 -5.65 4.43 5.11
C SER A 401 -4.61 4.52 6.23
N ARG A 402 -4.64 5.61 7.01
CA ARG A 402 -3.69 5.86 8.11
C ARG A 402 -4.04 5.19 9.45
N PHE A 403 -5.09 4.39 9.51
CA PHE A 403 -5.56 3.68 10.72
C PHE A 403 -5.38 2.17 10.64
N LYS A 404 -4.51 1.72 9.77
CA LYS A 404 -4.23 0.28 9.56
C LYS A 404 -3.19 -0.22 10.54
#